data_fafc3580b4298bca725db39430d03122
#
_entry.id   fafc3580b4298bca725db39430d03122
#
_cell.length_a   1.000
_cell.length_b   1.000
_cell.length_c   1.000
_cell.angle_alpha   90.00
_cell.angle_beta   90.00
_cell.angle_gamma   90.00
#
_symmetry.space_group_name_H-M   'P 1'
#
loop_
_entity.id
_entity.type
_entity.pdbx_description
1 polymer ?
#
loop_
_entity_poly.entity_id
_entity_poly.type
_entity_poly.pdbx_seq_one_letter_code
_entity_poly.pdbx_strand_id
1 'polypeptide(L)'
;QQFNTLLAQLRSNDLSLAQFLTDFGDSLFDAVTEQNRPLYTGQIYPAHEAVMDGLSRQLFDAQRQVVRAVNQLLLVEDKPAAVINAEMGTGKTMMAIAAAAVAHEAGLFRTLVLSPPHLVYKWRREILKTVPNARVWILNGTDTLAKLLQIRSMREAPAVPEFFVLGRVRMRMGYHWRPAY
;
A
#
# COMPACT_ATOMS: atom_id res chain seq x y z
N GLN A 1 -12.63 34.79 22.73
CA GLN A 1 -12.58 36.22 22.42
C GLN A 1 -11.74 36.54 21.19
N GLN A 2 -10.52 36.00 21.06
CA GLN A 2 -9.63 36.21 19.90
C GLN A 2 -10.25 35.79 18.55
N PHE A 3 -10.97 34.68 18.51
CA PHE A 3 -11.60 34.16 17.28
C PHE A 3 -12.70 35.11 16.75
N ASN A 4 -13.51 35.68 17.64
CA ASN A 4 -14.56 36.63 17.25
C ASN A 4 -14.00 37.97 16.77
N THR A 5 -12.87 38.42 17.33
CA THR A 5 -12.15 39.62 16.87
C THR A 5 -11.55 39.37 15.48
N LEU A 6 -10.99 38.19 15.25
CA LEU A 6 -10.45 37.76 13.96
C LEU A 6 -11.53 37.70 12.88
N LEU A 7 -12.70 37.16 13.18
CA LEU A 7 -13.85 37.12 12.26
C LEU A 7 -14.35 38.54 11.92
N ALA A 8 -14.30 39.48 12.87
CA ALA A 8 -14.66 40.88 12.63
C ALA A 8 -13.63 41.56 11.72
N GLN A 9 -12.34 41.31 11.92
CA GLN A 9 -11.27 41.85 11.06
C GLN A 9 -11.26 41.25 9.66
N LEU A 10 -11.54 39.96 9.50
CA LEU A 10 -11.71 39.34 8.19
C LEU A 10 -12.93 39.84 7.42
N ARG A 11 -13.98 40.29 8.14
CA ARG A 11 -15.16 40.91 7.53
C ARG A 11 -14.93 42.37 7.06
N SER A 12 -13.96 43.05 7.66
CA SER A 12 -13.62 44.45 7.29
C SER A 12 -12.66 44.56 6.08
N ASN A 13 -12.16 43.44 5.58
CA ASN A 13 -11.18 43.37 4.49
C ASN A 13 -9.85 44.14 4.76
N ASP A 14 -9.56 44.43 6.03
CA ASP A 14 -8.41 45.26 6.44
C ASP A 14 -7.14 44.43 6.72
N LEU A 15 -7.22 43.06 6.71
CA LEU A 15 -6.07 42.21 6.91
C LEU A 15 -5.46 41.75 5.59
N SER A 16 -4.24 42.20 5.31
CA SER A 16 -3.50 41.68 4.18
C SER A 16 -3.06 40.20 4.48
N LEU A 17 -2.93 39.36 3.44
CA LEU A 17 -2.43 38.01 3.58
C LEU A 17 -1.07 37.96 4.30
N ALA A 18 -0.20 38.93 4.04
CA ALA A 18 1.10 39.06 4.68
C ALA A 18 0.97 39.28 6.18
N GLN A 19 0.09 40.16 6.62
CA GLN A 19 -0.20 40.42 8.03
C GLN A 19 -0.81 39.18 8.70
N PHE A 20 -1.77 38.53 8.06
CA PHE A 20 -2.36 37.29 8.56
C PHE A 20 -1.31 36.21 8.79
N LEU A 21 -0.41 35.99 7.81
CA LEU A 21 0.67 34.99 7.95
C LEU A 21 1.70 35.39 9.01
N THR A 22 1.96 36.70 9.21
CA THR A 22 2.87 37.15 10.26
C THR A 22 2.27 36.95 11.66
N ASP A 23 0.99 37.22 11.82
CA ASP A 23 0.34 37.18 13.15
C ASP A 23 -0.13 35.77 13.54
N PHE A 24 -0.46 34.93 12.57
CA PHE A 24 -1.08 33.62 12.79
C PHE A 24 -0.35 32.45 12.10
N GLY A 25 0.70 32.71 11.33
CA GLY A 25 1.40 31.68 10.54
C GLY A 25 1.94 30.54 11.40
N ASP A 26 2.58 30.85 12.51
CA ASP A 26 3.15 29.85 13.43
C ASP A 26 2.03 28.99 14.05
N SER A 27 0.96 29.61 14.55
CA SER A 27 -0.17 28.89 15.14
C SER A 27 -0.91 28.03 14.10
N LEU A 28 -1.00 28.50 12.87
CA LEU A 28 -1.59 27.74 11.76
C LEU A 28 -0.70 26.57 11.38
N PHE A 29 0.60 26.79 11.30
CA PHE A 29 1.58 25.75 10.99
C PHE A 29 1.58 24.66 12.06
N ASP A 30 1.55 25.04 13.34
CA ASP A 30 1.48 24.12 14.47
C ASP A 30 0.19 23.28 14.43
N ALA A 31 -0.97 23.95 14.20
CA ALA A 31 -2.26 23.25 14.10
C ALA A 31 -2.31 22.27 12.91
N VAL A 32 -1.78 22.67 11.75
CA VAL A 32 -1.70 21.81 10.55
C VAL A 32 -0.75 20.65 10.79
N THR A 33 0.38 20.89 11.45
CA THR A 33 1.38 19.86 11.78
C THR A 33 0.83 18.88 12.79
N GLU A 34 0.08 19.34 13.79
CA GLU A 34 -0.53 18.47 14.78
C GLU A 34 -1.64 17.59 14.19
N GLN A 35 -2.47 18.15 13.31
CA GLN A 35 -3.51 17.39 12.59
C GLN A 35 -2.94 16.38 11.58
N ASN A 36 -1.78 16.69 10.98
CA ASN A 36 -1.14 15.86 9.96
C ASN A 36 0.18 15.24 10.47
N ARG A 37 0.23 14.88 11.73
CA ARG A 37 1.43 14.26 12.30
C ARG A 37 1.83 13.04 11.49
N PRO A 38 3.07 12.97 10.97
CA PRO A 38 3.51 11.81 10.19
C PRO A 38 3.49 10.58 11.09
N LEU A 39 2.76 9.56 10.67
CA LEU A 39 2.69 8.28 11.38
C LEU A 39 4.02 7.53 11.31
N TYR A 40 4.76 7.68 10.22
CA TYR A 40 6.09 7.12 10.07
C TYR A 40 7.15 8.18 10.39
N THR A 41 7.99 7.90 11.37
CA THR A 41 9.06 8.80 11.85
C THR A 41 10.46 8.19 11.69
N GLY A 42 10.61 7.25 10.75
CA GLY A 42 11.91 6.68 10.41
C GLY A 42 12.28 5.39 11.15
N GLN A 43 11.31 4.72 11.80
CA GLN A 43 11.59 3.45 12.47
C GLN A 43 12.08 2.39 11.50
N ILE A 44 13.09 1.64 11.94
CA ILE A 44 13.69 0.54 11.19
C ILE A 44 13.51 -0.75 11.97
N TYR A 45 12.91 -1.74 11.32
CA TYR A 45 12.73 -3.07 11.88
C TYR A 45 13.70 -4.05 11.19
N PRO A 46 14.68 -4.63 11.92
CA PRO A 46 15.71 -5.49 11.31
C PRO A 46 15.15 -6.66 10.49
N ALA A 47 14.04 -7.26 10.93
CA ALA A 47 13.37 -8.33 10.19
C ALA A 47 12.84 -7.85 8.83
N HIS A 48 12.25 -6.65 8.78
CA HIS A 48 11.76 -6.06 7.53
C HIS A 48 12.93 -5.71 6.57
N GLU A 49 14.04 -5.21 7.12
CA GLU A 49 15.24 -4.92 6.32
C GLU A 49 15.82 -6.19 5.70
N ALA A 50 15.94 -7.26 6.47
CA ALA A 50 16.45 -8.54 5.98
C ALA A 50 15.63 -9.07 4.79
N VAL A 51 14.30 -8.92 4.83
CA VAL A 51 13.42 -9.28 3.70
C VAL A 51 13.69 -8.39 2.48
N MET A 52 13.80 -7.07 2.69
CA MET A 52 14.06 -6.13 1.59
C MET A 52 15.43 -6.34 0.97
N ASP A 53 16.45 -6.71 1.76
CA ASP A 53 17.79 -7.04 1.28
C ASP A 53 17.82 -8.37 0.52
N GLY A 54 16.95 -9.31 0.88
CA GLY A 54 16.77 -10.60 0.22
C GLY A 54 16.01 -10.53 -1.12
N LEU A 55 15.45 -9.38 -1.52
CA LEU A 55 14.76 -9.26 -2.79
C LEU A 55 15.73 -9.38 -3.97
N SER A 56 15.31 -10.04 -5.04
CA SER A 56 16.12 -10.19 -6.27
C SER A 56 16.37 -8.85 -7.00
N ARG A 57 15.57 -7.83 -6.72
CA ARG A 57 15.73 -6.45 -7.19
C ARG A 57 15.82 -5.54 -5.99
N GLN A 58 16.90 -4.78 -5.90
CA GLN A 58 17.09 -3.85 -4.81
C GLN A 58 16.20 -2.61 -4.94
N LEU A 59 15.65 -2.19 -3.81
CA LEU A 59 14.88 -0.95 -3.68
C LEU A 59 15.84 0.23 -3.58
N PHE A 60 15.51 1.35 -4.19
CA PHE A 60 16.15 2.64 -3.89
C PHE A 60 15.78 3.11 -2.49
N ASP A 61 16.59 3.96 -1.88
CA ASP A 61 16.38 4.43 -0.49
C ASP A 61 15.01 5.06 -0.27
N ALA A 62 14.56 5.89 -1.20
CA ALA A 62 13.21 6.48 -1.15
C ALA A 62 12.10 5.42 -1.21
N GLN A 63 12.29 4.36 -1.99
CA GLN A 63 11.33 3.25 -2.08
C GLN A 63 11.33 2.43 -0.78
N ARG A 64 12.52 2.19 -0.18
CA ARG A 64 12.63 1.53 1.13
C ARG A 64 11.87 2.29 2.21
N GLN A 65 12.01 3.61 2.26
CA GLN A 65 11.27 4.44 3.22
C GLN A 65 9.76 4.28 3.07
N VAL A 66 9.24 4.25 1.84
CA VAL A 66 7.82 4.01 1.59
C VAL A 66 7.39 2.61 2.05
N VAL A 67 8.18 1.57 1.76
CA VAL A 67 7.89 0.20 2.21
C VAL A 67 7.90 0.10 3.73
N ARG A 68 8.86 0.73 4.42
CA ARG A 68 8.89 0.81 5.89
C ARG A 68 7.64 1.47 6.45
N ALA A 69 7.25 2.63 5.89
CA ALA A 69 6.07 3.35 6.31
C ALA A 69 4.78 2.53 6.13
N VAL A 70 4.61 1.88 4.98
CA VAL A 70 3.46 1.01 4.70
C VAL A 70 3.39 -0.15 5.69
N ASN A 71 4.51 -0.84 5.93
CA ASN A 71 4.53 -1.98 6.83
C ASN A 71 4.39 -1.57 8.31
N GLN A 72 4.91 -0.41 8.71
CA GLN A 72 4.63 0.13 10.04
C GLN A 72 3.13 0.34 10.23
N LEU A 73 2.46 1.02 9.29
CA LEU A 73 1.02 1.24 9.35
C LEU A 73 0.22 -0.05 9.44
N LEU A 74 0.51 -1.01 8.56
CA LEU A 74 -0.30 -2.22 8.43
C LEU A 74 0.01 -3.29 9.47
N LEU A 75 1.30 -3.47 9.85
CA LEU A 75 1.75 -4.59 10.66
C LEU A 75 2.02 -4.21 12.13
N VAL A 76 2.38 -2.96 12.40
CA VAL A 76 2.72 -2.51 13.75
C VAL A 76 1.59 -1.71 14.38
N GLU A 77 0.99 -0.82 13.61
CA GLU A 77 -0.11 0.03 14.08
C GLU A 77 -1.50 -0.53 13.77
N ASP A 78 -1.55 -1.71 13.14
CA ASP A 78 -2.79 -2.44 12.81
C ASP A 78 -3.81 -1.55 12.05
N LYS A 79 -3.30 -0.67 11.17
CA LYS A 79 -4.19 0.14 10.34
C LYS A 79 -4.78 -0.70 9.22
N PRO A 80 -6.06 -0.52 8.88
CA PRO A 80 -6.74 -1.36 7.88
C PRO A 80 -6.27 -1.12 6.45
N ALA A 81 -5.61 0.00 6.18
CA ALA A 81 -5.18 0.37 4.83
C ALA A 81 -4.01 1.34 4.83
N ALA A 82 -3.24 1.31 3.75
CA ALA A 82 -2.23 2.30 3.40
C ALA A 82 -2.37 2.69 1.92
N VAL A 83 -2.12 3.95 1.58
CA VAL A 83 -2.18 4.45 0.20
C VAL A 83 -0.79 4.93 -0.22
N ILE A 84 -0.25 4.34 -1.28
CA ILE A 84 1.00 4.81 -1.90
C ILE A 84 0.64 5.82 -2.99
N ASN A 85 0.70 7.09 -2.65
CA ASN A 85 0.53 8.18 -3.62
C ASN A 85 1.91 8.65 -4.10
N ALA A 86 2.22 8.38 -5.37
CA ALA A 86 3.52 8.71 -5.96
C ALA A 86 3.36 8.90 -7.47
N GLU A 87 4.27 9.64 -8.09
CA GLU A 87 4.27 9.92 -9.53
C GLU A 87 4.45 8.67 -10.39
N MET A 88 4.16 8.80 -11.68
CA MET A 88 4.36 7.72 -12.64
C MET A 88 5.87 7.44 -12.80
N GLY A 89 6.26 6.16 -12.83
CA GLY A 89 7.68 5.78 -12.96
C GLY A 89 8.44 5.58 -11.63
N THR A 90 7.91 6.01 -10.49
CA THR A 90 8.58 5.90 -9.17
C THR A 90 8.71 4.47 -8.62
N GLY A 91 8.13 3.47 -9.28
CA GLY A 91 8.22 2.07 -8.87
C GLY A 91 7.14 1.62 -7.89
N LYS A 92 5.93 2.22 -7.89
CA LYS A 92 4.81 1.82 -7.01
C LYS A 92 4.56 0.31 -6.97
N THR A 93 4.61 -0.35 -8.14
CA THR A 93 4.44 -1.81 -8.24
C THR A 93 5.49 -2.56 -7.44
N MET A 94 6.76 -2.13 -7.54
CA MET A 94 7.84 -2.75 -6.80
C MET A 94 7.72 -2.52 -5.29
N MET A 95 7.37 -1.31 -4.88
CA MET A 95 7.13 -0.99 -3.46
C MET A 95 5.98 -1.83 -2.87
N ALA A 96 4.87 -1.98 -3.61
CA ALA A 96 3.75 -2.82 -3.17
C ALA A 96 4.13 -4.31 -3.07
N ILE A 97 4.92 -4.83 -4.01
CA ILE A 97 5.41 -6.21 -3.98
C ILE A 97 6.36 -6.42 -2.78
N ALA A 98 7.26 -5.47 -2.54
CA ALA A 98 8.19 -5.52 -1.42
C ALA A 98 7.45 -5.46 -0.06
N ALA A 99 6.45 -4.59 0.07
CA ALA A 99 5.62 -4.52 1.26
C ALA A 99 4.88 -5.85 1.52
N ALA A 100 4.36 -6.48 0.47
CA ALA A 100 3.73 -7.80 0.59
C ALA A 100 4.72 -8.90 0.97
N ALA A 101 5.97 -8.85 0.51
CA ALA A 101 7.00 -9.79 0.91
C ALA A 101 7.36 -9.66 2.40
N VAL A 102 7.45 -8.43 2.91
CA VAL A 102 7.64 -8.17 4.35
C VAL A 102 6.42 -8.67 5.15
N ALA A 103 5.21 -8.42 4.66
CA ALA A 103 3.99 -8.90 5.31
C ALA A 103 3.91 -10.44 5.38
N HIS A 104 4.46 -11.15 4.38
CA HIS A 104 4.55 -12.60 4.41
C HIS A 104 5.43 -13.08 5.58
N GLU A 105 6.57 -12.46 5.82
CA GLU A 105 7.45 -12.79 6.95
C GLU A 105 6.75 -12.54 8.29
N ALA A 106 5.88 -11.54 8.35
CA ALA A 106 5.02 -11.27 9.51
C ALA A 106 3.82 -12.22 9.64
N GLY A 107 3.72 -13.27 8.80
CA GLY A 107 2.66 -14.29 8.88
C GLY A 107 1.45 -14.06 7.97
N LEU A 108 1.46 -13.04 7.12
CA LEU A 108 0.40 -12.80 6.13
C LEU A 108 0.73 -13.51 4.81
N PHE A 109 0.57 -14.81 4.79
CA PHE A 109 1.11 -15.71 3.77
C PHE A 109 0.56 -15.51 2.35
N ARG A 110 -0.57 -14.85 2.17
CA ARG A 110 -1.29 -14.76 0.89
C ARG A 110 -1.66 -13.33 0.55
N THR A 111 -1.25 -12.88 -0.63
CA THR A 111 -1.52 -11.53 -1.13
C THR A 111 -2.42 -11.56 -2.35
N LEU A 112 -3.56 -10.87 -2.31
CA LEU A 112 -4.43 -10.70 -3.47
C LEU A 112 -4.11 -9.37 -4.17
N VAL A 113 -3.76 -9.44 -5.45
CA VAL A 113 -3.51 -8.29 -6.32
C VAL A 113 -4.69 -8.09 -7.25
N LEU A 114 -5.37 -6.95 -7.10
CA LEU A 114 -6.42 -6.52 -8.03
C LEU A 114 -5.87 -5.50 -9.00
N SER A 115 -5.89 -5.80 -10.28
CA SER A 115 -5.33 -4.93 -11.32
C SER A 115 -6.25 -4.78 -12.53
N PRO A 116 -6.02 -3.77 -13.39
CA PRO A 116 -6.63 -3.75 -14.73
C PRO A 116 -6.28 -5.03 -15.49
N PRO A 117 -7.19 -5.57 -16.33
CA PRO A 117 -7.00 -6.87 -17.00
C PRO A 117 -5.71 -6.97 -17.81
N HIS A 118 -5.32 -5.91 -18.52
CA HIS A 118 -4.11 -5.86 -19.33
C HIS A 118 -2.81 -5.85 -18.52
N LEU A 119 -2.87 -5.61 -17.20
CA LEU A 119 -1.69 -5.59 -16.31
C LEU A 119 -1.49 -6.90 -15.54
N VAL A 120 -2.41 -7.85 -15.60
CA VAL A 120 -2.35 -9.11 -14.84
C VAL A 120 -1.03 -9.85 -15.08
N TYR A 121 -0.64 -10.03 -16.34
CA TYR A 121 0.62 -10.71 -16.68
C TYR A 121 1.86 -9.87 -16.37
N LYS A 122 1.74 -8.53 -16.40
CA LYS A 122 2.81 -7.63 -15.95
C LYS A 122 3.06 -7.81 -14.46
N TRP A 123 2.00 -7.85 -13.64
CA TRP A 123 2.11 -8.10 -12.21
C TRP A 123 2.80 -9.44 -11.92
N ARG A 124 2.39 -10.52 -12.59
CA ARG A 124 3.07 -11.82 -12.44
C ARG A 124 4.56 -11.72 -12.72
N ARG A 125 4.94 -11.08 -13.81
CA ARG A 125 6.34 -10.91 -14.20
C ARG A 125 7.13 -10.10 -13.19
N GLU A 126 6.56 -9.01 -12.70
CA GLU A 126 7.21 -8.15 -11.70
C GLU A 126 7.37 -8.87 -10.36
N ILE A 127 6.37 -9.61 -9.90
CA ILE A 127 6.45 -10.41 -8.66
C ILE A 127 7.59 -11.43 -8.77
N LEU A 128 7.61 -12.24 -9.82
CA LEU A 128 8.63 -13.29 -10.01
C LEU A 128 10.05 -12.73 -10.19
N LYS A 129 10.18 -11.49 -10.68
CA LYS A 129 11.47 -10.80 -10.78
C LYS A 129 11.93 -10.18 -9.47
N THR A 130 11.02 -9.93 -8.55
CA THR A 130 11.31 -9.17 -7.32
C THR A 130 11.45 -10.09 -6.11
N VAL A 131 10.54 -11.05 -5.95
CA VAL A 131 10.49 -11.92 -4.78
C VAL A 131 11.02 -13.30 -5.13
N PRO A 132 12.13 -13.74 -4.53
CA PRO A 132 12.66 -15.10 -4.74
C PRO A 132 11.61 -16.15 -4.35
N ASN A 133 11.53 -17.21 -5.15
CA ASN A 133 10.66 -18.37 -4.89
C ASN A 133 9.17 -18.06 -4.73
N ALA A 134 8.69 -16.85 -5.08
CA ALA A 134 7.28 -16.52 -5.00
C ALA A 134 6.42 -17.42 -5.88
N ARG A 135 5.27 -17.85 -5.36
CA ARG A 135 4.24 -18.58 -6.11
C ARG A 135 3.17 -17.60 -6.59
N VAL A 136 2.90 -17.58 -7.89
CA VAL A 136 1.93 -16.63 -8.46
C VAL A 136 0.81 -17.36 -9.18
N TRP A 137 -0.41 -17.16 -8.68
CA TRP A 137 -1.65 -17.68 -9.23
C TRP A 137 -2.37 -16.62 -10.06
N ILE A 138 -2.54 -16.86 -11.35
CA ILE A 138 -3.38 -15.98 -12.20
C ILE A 138 -4.80 -16.49 -12.16
N LEU A 139 -5.71 -15.69 -11.60
CA LEU A 139 -7.14 -16.00 -11.46
C LEU A 139 -7.97 -15.26 -12.52
N ASN A 140 -7.53 -15.26 -13.78
CA ASN A 140 -8.17 -14.50 -14.86
C ASN A 140 -8.64 -15.38 -16.02
N GLY A 141 -8.42 -16.68 -15.96
CA GLY A 141 -8.78 -17.66 -16.99
C GLY A 141 -10.05 -18.45 -16.67
N THR A 142 -10.43 -19.35 -17.59
CA THR A 142 -11.52 -20.31 -17.42
C THR A 142 -11.21 -21.36 -16.34
N ASP A 143 -9.94 -21.58 -16.05
CA ASP A 143 -9.40 -22.50 -15.04
C ASP A 143 -9.40 -21.93 -13.60
N THR A 144 -9.97 -20.73 -13.39
CA THR A 144 -9.97 -20.03 -12.09
C THR A 144 -10.61 -20.89 -10.99
N LEU A 145 -11.73 -21.56 -11.28
CA LEU A 145 -12.41 -22.41 -10.30
C LEU A 145 -11.54 -23.60 -9.90
N ALA A 146 -10.92 -24.27 -10.86
CA ALA A 146 -10.01 -25.41 -10.57
C ALA A 146 -8.84 -24.97 -9.68
N LYS A 147 -8.24 -23.80 -9.96
CA LYS A 147 -7.19 -23.22 -9.12
C LYS A 147 -7.68 -22.90 -7.70
N LEU A 148 -8.87 -22.32 -7.54
CA LEU A 148 -9.44 -22.03 -6.24
C LEU A 148 -9.70 -23.31 -5.42
N LEU A 149 -10.19 -24.37 -6.05
CA LEU A 149 -10.36 -25.67 -5.42
C LEU A 149 -9.02 -26.29 -5.00
N GLN A 150 -8.00 -26.18 -5.85
CA GLN A 150 -6.64 -26.61 -5.52
C GLN A 150 -6.08 -25.84 -4.32
N ILE A 151 -6.22 -24.51 -4.29
CA ILE A 151 -5.78 -23.66 -3.18
C ILE A 151 -6.53 -24.02 -1.90
N ARG A 152 -7.84 -24.27 -1.98
CA ARG A 152 -8.66 -24.70 -0.84
C ARG A 152 -8.21 -26.03 -0.26
N SER A 153 -7.70 -26.95 -1.07
CA SER A 153 -7.18 -28.24 -0.63
C SER A 153 -5.83 -28.13 0.09
N MET A 154 -5.09 -27.03 -0.11
CA MET A 154 -3.85 -26.76 0.58
C MET A 154 -4.15 -26.24 1.99
N ARG A 155 -4.13 -27.10 3.00
CA ARG A 155 -4.46 -26.78 4.39
C ARG A 155 -3.34 -26.09 5.15
N GLU A 156 -2.11 -26.26 4.72
CA GLU A 156 -0.92 -25.72 5.38
C GLU A 156 -0.62 -24.29 4.92
N ALA A 157 -0.02 -23.52 5.82
CA ALA A 157 0.53 -22.21 5.47
C ALA A 157 1.64 -22.40 4.42
N PRO A 158 1.67 -21.61 3.34
CA PRO A 158 2.68 -21.78 2.32
C PRO A 158 4.07 -21.41 2.87
N ALA A 159 5.07 -22.24 2.57
CA ALA A 159 6.46 -21.97 2.92
C ALA A 159 7.09 -20.84 2.10
N VAL A 160 6.38 -20.35 1.08
CA VAL A 160 6.82 -19.28 0.18
C VAL A 160 5.71 -18.25 -0.01
N PRO A 161 6.05 -16.98 -0.32
CA PRO A 161 5.05 -15.95 -0.58
C PRO A 161 4.11 -16.35 -1.73
N GLU A 162 2.80 -16.35 -1.47
CA GLU A 162 1.77 -16.63 -2.47
C GLU A 162 1.05 -15.37 -2.90
N PHE A 163 1.04 -15.13 -4.21
CA PHE A 163 0.35 -14.01 -4.82
C PHE A 163 -0.77 -14.50 -5.73
N PHE A 164 -1.94 -13.93 -5.57
CA PHE A 164 -3.12 -14.17 -6.39
C PHE A 164 -3.40 -12.93 -7.23
N VAL A 165 -3.23 -13.01 -8.54
CA VAL A 165 -3.43 -11.86 -9.43
C VAL A 165 -4.74 -12.00 -10.18
N LEU A 166 -5.66 -11.06 -9.95
CA LEU A 166 -7.02 -11.04 -10.49
C LEU A 166 -7.28 -9.73 -11.22
N GLY A 167 -7.84 -9.82 -12.42
CA GLY A 167 -8.34 -8.67 -13.14
C GLY A 167 -9.63 -8.12 -12.51
N ARG A 168 -9.69 -6.82 -12.22
CA ARG A 168 -10.86 -6.18 -11.58
C ARG A 168 -12.18 -6.41 -12.32
N VAL A 169 -12.14 -6.54 -13.65
CA VAL A 169 -13.33 -6.83 -14.45
C VAL A 169 -13.83 -8.24 -14.16
N ARG A 170 -12.92 -9.22 -14.08
CA ARG A 170 -13.26 -10.61 -13.75
C ARG A 170 -13.88 -10.74 -12.36
N MET A 171 -13.39 -9.96 -11.40
CA MET A 171 -13.99 -9.92 -10.05
C MET A 171 -15.45 -9.48 -10.07
N ARG A 172 -15.81 -8.54 -10.95
CA ARG A 172 -17.20 -8.06 -11.11
C ARG A 172 -18.11 -9.07 -11.82
N MET A 173 -17.54 -9.91 -12.70
CA MET A 173 -18.28 -10.89 -13.50
C MET A 173 -18.53 -12.20 -12.74
N GLY A 174 -18.77 -12.16 -11.45
CA GLY A 174 -18.83 -13.27 -10.49
C GLY A 174 -19.75 -14.46 -10.82
N TYR A 175 -20.48 -14.45 -11.95
CA TYR A 175 -21.40 -15.50 -12.34
C TYR A 175 -20.76 -16.70 -13.04
N HIS A 176 -19.61 -16.52 -13.72
CA HIS A 176 -19.04 -17.58 -14.56
C HIS A 176 -18.21 -18.64 -13.81
N TRP A 177 -17.98 -18.46 -12.52
CA TRP A 177 -17.23 -19.39 -11.68
C TRP A 177 -18.02 -19.93 -10.49
N ARG A 178 -19.30 -19.60 -10.39
CA ARG A 178 -20.22 -20.32 -9.50
C ARG A 178 -20.53 -21.68 -10.12
N PRO A 179 -20.45 -22.79 -9.37
CA PRO A 179 -20.98 -24.06 -9.85
C PRO A 179 -22.47 -23.85 -10.21
N ALA A 180 -22.86 -24.28 -11.40
CA ALA A 180 -24.26 -24.46 -11.69
C ALA A 180 -24.76 -25.57 -10.75
N TYR A 181 -25.61 -25.20 -9.81
CA TYR A 181 -26.35 -26.15 -9.00
C TYR A 181 -27.58 -26.58 -9.79
#